data_25b54f9024c009d96be264e1cd7ba005
#
_entry.id   25b54f9024c009d96be264e1cd7ba005
#
_cell.length_a   1.000
_cell.length_b   1.000
_cell.length_c   1.000
_cell.angle_alpha   90.00
_cell.angle_beta   90.00
_cell.angle_gamma   90.00
#
_symmetry.space_group_name_H-M   'P 1'
#
loop_
_entity.id
_entity.type
_entity.pdbx_description
1 polymer ?
#
loop_
_entity_poly.entity_id
_entity_poly.type
_entity_poly.pdbx_seq_one_letter_code
_entity_poly.pdbx_strand_id
1 'polypeptide(L)'
;MIDLTRRRLLALGGNAAALGMLGGCESFSQSALLRSPVYDTSEADRASNSAAAAEPPARGPRPELPELFDDIERRTFDFFWANGMVPDRYPSNSPASIAAIGMALTAYVIGVDRGFVTREQARARTLATVRFFRNAPQGTQRVGVTGHKGFFYHFLDMKTGHRAGRSELSTVDTALLIGGMLHAQAYFDSDHPDEAEIRAQVDAIYWRVDWKWAQVRGDFVSMGWKPESGFIPHDWQGYNEAMLVVLLALGSPTHPVGAGAWTAWTNSYKGAWGRFMGYEHLSFAPLFGHQYSHMWIDFRGIRDATMRERGIDYFENTRRAAYAQRAYAIANPKGWYEYGANVWGFTACDGPGKMHLTDRMGRSRYFLDYSARGAGRWSTLDDGTIAPTAAISCLPFAPEIAIPATEEMHSRYGQYIYSRFGFFDSFNRSFTATDVPLSDGRVDPSFGWIAKDYLGIDQGPILAMICNYRNQLVWDDMRNCPPLRRGLARAGFTGGWLDQDA
;
A
#
# COMPACT_ATOMS: atom_id res chain seq x y z
N MET A 1 -7.40 22.44 14.51
CA MET A 1 -6.01 21.96 14.48
C MET A 1 -6.08 20.63 13.75
N ILE A 2 -5.70 20.63 12.48
CA ILE A 2 -5.69 19.41 11.65
C ILE A 2 -4.47 18.62 12.09
N ASP A 3 -4.71 17.44 12.62
CA ASP A 3 -3.67 16.63 13.22
C ASP A 3 -2.67 16.11 12.18
N LEU A 4 -1.45 16.25 12.53
CA LEU A 4 -0.20 16.17 11.78
C LEU A 4 0.44 14.78 11.84
N THR A 5 -0.32 13.72 12.13
CA THR A 5 0.20 12.40 12.51
C THR A 5 0.98 11.69 11.40
N ARG A 6 0.53 11.75 10.16
CA ARG A 6 1.34 11.27 9.02
C ARG A 6 2.59 12.13 8.76
N ARG A 7 2.61 13.37 9.27
CA ARG A 7 3.73 14.30 9.07
C ARG A 7 4.92 14.07 10.01
N ARG A 8 4.74 13.30 11.09
CA ARG A 8 5.79 13.08 12.11
C ARG A 8 6.63 11.83 11.92
N LEU A 9 6.26 10.96 10.99
CA LEU A 9 7.00 9.71 10.71
C LEU A 9 8.47 9.91 10.33
N LEU A 10 8.84 11.12 9.94
CA LEU A 10 10.13 11.44 9.33
C LEU A 10 11.11 12.18 10.22
N ALA A 11 10.70 12.55 11.42
CA ALA A 11 11.53 13.33 12.31
C ALA A 11 12.49 12.49 13.18
N LEU A 12 12.57 11.17 13.01
CA LEU A 12 13.36 10.29 13.88
C LEU A 12 14.70 9.81 13.32
N GLY A 13 15.16 10.40 12.26
CA GLY A 13 16.47 10.09 11.67
C GLY A 13 17.44 11.26 11.75
N GLY A 14 18.14 11.45 12.86
CA GLY A 14 19.35 12.23 12.89
C GLY A 14 19.23 13.69 13.34
N ASN A 15 20.03 14.04 14.33
CA ASN A 15 20.42 15.41 14.68
C ASN A 15 20.96 16.13 13.43
N ALA A 16 20.14 16.90 12.77
CA ALA A 16 20.54 18.01 11.92
C ALA A 16 19.41 19.03 11.94
N ALA A 17 19.75 20.23 12.26
CA ALA A 17 18.88 21.37 12.44
C ALA A 17 17.90 21.58 11.28
N ALA A 18 16.66 21.90 11.66
CA ALA A 18 15.68 22.65 10.88
C ALA A 18 15.44 22.17 9.44
N LEU A 19 14.51 21.24 9.24
CA LEU A 19 13.77 21.15 7.99
C LEU A 19 12.34 20.66 8.24
N GLY A 20 11.43 21.50 7.80
CA GLY A 20 10.02 21.39 8.06
C GLY A 20 9.35 20.16 7.50
N MET A 21 8.53 19.62 8.31
CA MET A 21 7.29 18.89 8.08
C MET A 21 7.01 18.45 6.64
N LEU A 22 7.31 17.21 6.34
CA LEU A 22 6.85 16.51 5.16
C LEU A 22 5.73 15.57 5.56
N GLY A 23 4.52 15.78 5.09
CA GLY A 23 3.41 14.83 5.23
C GLY A 23 3.20 14.13 3.90
N GLY A 24 3.40 12.88 3.88
CA GLY A 24 3.21 11.96 2.77
C GLY A 24 3.63 10.56 3.21
N CYS A 25 3.16 9.51 2.58
CA CYS A 25 3.85 8.23 2.64
C CYS A 25 5.26 8.46 2.10
N GLU A 26 6.23 8.81 2.96
CA GLU A 26 7.60 8.66 2.53
C GLU A 26 7.82 7.17 2.34
N SER A 27 8.03 6.78 1.12
CA SER A 27 8.64 5.51 0.84
C SER A 27 9.98 5.52 1.56
N PHE A 28 10.09 4.63 2.51
CA PHE A 28 11.32 4.46 3.23
C PHE A 28 12.35 3.88 2.27
N SER A 29 13.27 4.72 1.80
CA SER A 29 14.50 4.15 1.26
C SER A 29 15.14 3.34 2.39
N GLN A 30 15.62 2.15 2.10
CA GLN A 30 16.32 1.31 3.08
C GLN A 30 17.41 2.07 3.84
N SER A 31 18.04 3.07 3.22
CA SER A 31 19.04 3.94 3.82
C SER A 31 18.51 4.87 4.92
N ALA A 32 17.26 5.31 4.86
CA ALA A 32 16.67 6.14 5.92
C ALA A 32 16.28 5.29 7.14
N LEU A 33 15.88 4.05 6.93
CA LEU A 33 15.57 3.09 7.99
C LEU A 33 16.80 2.73 8.83
N LEU A 34 17.97 2.60 8.21
CA LEU A 34 19.22 2.17 8.89
C LEU A 34 19.81 3.20 9.89
N ARG A 35 19.32 4.45 9.92
CA ARG A 35 19.87 5.54 10.75
C ARG A 35 19.04 5.89 11.98
N SER A 36 17.93 5.20 12.22
CA SER A 36 17.08 5.47 13.39
C SER A 36 17.49 4.59 14.58
N PRO A 37 17.67 5.15 15.78
CA PRO A 37 17.97 4.37 16.98
C PRO A 37 16.84 3.43 17.44
N VAL A 38 15.67 3.50 16.78
CA VAL A 38 14.51 2.62 17.03
C VAL A 38 14.62 1.30 16.26
N TYR A 39 15.52 1.22 15.26
CA TYR A 39 15.73 0.02 14.46
C TYR A 39 16.81 -0.87 15.08
N ASP A 40 16.39 -2.02 15.59
CA ASP A 40 17.31 -3.07 16.02
C ASP A 40 17.57 -4.04 14.87
N THR A 41 18.74 -3.91 14.25
CA THR A 41 19.17 -4.78 13.15
C THR A 41 19.84 -6.07 13.66
N SER A 42 20.28 -6.10 14.92
CA SER A 42 21.15 -7.17 15.44
C SER A 42 20.41 -8.48 15.73
N GLU A 43 19.15 -8.40 16.20
CA GLU A 43 18.33 -9.60 16.48
C GLU A 43 17.75 -10.21 15.21
N ALA A 44 17.29 -9.37 14.27
CA ALA A 44 16.81 -9.84 12.98
C ALA A 44 17.92 -10.54 12.17
N ASP A 45 19.14 -10.01 12.18
CA ASP A 45 20.30 -10.61 11.53
C ASP A 45 20.70 -11.95 12.15
N ARG A 46 20.66 -12.09 13.48
CA ARG A 46 20.94 -13.35 14.17
C ARG A 46 19.88 -14.43 13.91
N ALA A 47 18.61 -14.08 13.99
CA ALA A 47 17.50 -14.99 13.69
C ALA A 47 17.50 -15.43 12.22
N SER A 48 17.85 -14.53 11.30
CA SER A 48 17.93 -14.78 9.87
C SER A 48 19.05 -15.75 9.47
N ASN A 49 20.20 -15.67 10.16
CA ASN A 49 21.38 -16.45 9.81
C ASN A 49 21.41 -17.86 10.42
N SER A 50 20.60 -18.15 11.42
CA SER A 50 20.58 -19.44 12.14
C SER A 50 19.63 -20.47 11.51
N ALA A 51 18.67 -20.05 10.69
CA ALA A 51 17.72 -20.97 10.05
C ALA A 51 18.27 -21.52 8.73
N ALA A 52 18.07 -22.82 8.47
CA ALA A 52 18.30 -23.39 7.15
C ALA A 52 17.44 -22.65 6.09
N ALA A 53 17.88 -22.67 4.84
CA ALA A 53 17.09 -22.09 3.74
C ALA A 53 15.73 -22.79 3.68
N ALA A 54 14.64 -22.01 3.80
CA ALA A 54 13.29 -22.49 3.72
C ALA A 54 12.64 -22.01 2.42
N GLU A 55 11.88 -22.88 1.81
CA GLU A 55 10.96 -22.54 0.73
C GLU A 55 9.54 -22.57 1.28
N PRO A 56 8.62 -21.68 0.84
CA PRO A 56 7.23 -21.83 1.13
C PRO A 56 6.75 -23.20 0.66
N PRO A 57 5.76 -23.83 1.31
CA PRO A 57 5.18 -25.09 0.84
C PRO A 57 4.78 -25.00 -0.64
N ALA A 58 4.86 -26.10 -1.38
CA ALA A 58 4.33 -26.15 -2.75
C ALA A 58 2.87 -25.68 -2.75
N ARG A 59 2.47 -24.93 -3.77
CA ARG A 59 1.09 -24.46 -3.90
C ARG A 59 0.16 -25.67 -4.07
N GLY A 60 -0.70 -25.88 -3.09
CA GLY A 60 -1.78 -26.85 -3.17
C GLY A 60 -2.97 -26.36 -4.00
N PRO A 61 -4.06 -27.14 -4.06
CA PRO A 61 -5.34 -26.66 -4.56
C PRO A 61 -5.73 -25.36 -3.85
N ARG A 62 -6.39 -24.46 -4.58
CA ARG A 62 -6.84 -23.18 -4.03
C ARG A 62 -7.93 -23.44 -2.97
N PRO A 63 -7.75 -23.06 -1.69
CA PRO A 63 -8.80 -23.21 -0.69
C PRO A 63 -10.04 -22.39 -1.05
N GLU A 64 -11.22 -22.93 -0.73
CA GLU A 64 -12.44 -22.12 -0.74
C GLU A 64 -12.37 -21.04 0.34
N LEU A 65 -12.98 -19.89 0.06
CA LEU A 65 -13.05 -18.81 1.05
C LEU A 65 -14.18 -19.08 2.04
N PRO A 66 -13.92 -19.02 3.35
CA PRO A 66 -14.96 -19.01 4.36
C PRO A 66 -15.95 -17.85 4.16
N GLU A 67 -17.20 -18.02 4.62
CA GLU A 67 -18.27 -16.99 4.55
C GLU A 67 -17.84 -15.63 5.17
N LEU A 68 -16.94 -15.65 6.13
CA LEU A 68 -16.35 -14.44 6.70
C LEU A 68 -15.82 -13.50 5.62
N PHE A 69 -15.23 -14.03 4.55
CA PHE A 69 -14.68 -13.20 3.47
C PHE A 69 -15.75 -12.50 2.64
N ASP A 70 -16.96 -13.04 2.55
CA ASP A 70 -18.10 -12.33 1.92
C ASP A 70 -18.51 -11.11 2.76
N ASP A 71 -18.53 -11.24 4.09
CA ASP A 71 -18.81 -10.12 4.99
C ASP A 71 -17.69 -9.07 4.96
N ILE A 72 -16.43 -9.50 4.95
CA ILE A 72 -15.28 -8.59 4.82
C ILE A 72 -15.36 -7.80 3.50
N GLU A 73 -15.57 -8.46 2.37
CA GLU A 73 -15.70 -7.81 1.06
C GLU A 73 -16.83 -6.78 1.07
N ARG A 74 -18.01 -7.18 1.58
CA ARG A 74 -19.17 -6.30 1.64
C ARG A 74 -18.91 -5.07 2.49
N ARG A 75 -18.38 -5.22 3.71
CA ARG A 75 -18.09 -4.12 4.61
C ARG A 75 -16.98 -3.22 4.08
N THR A 76 -15.93 -3.79 3.51
CA THR A 76 -14.84 -3.02 2.91
C THR A 76 -15.30 -2.25 1.68
N PHE A 77 -16.16 -2.85 0.84
CA PHE A 77 -16.82 -2.14 -0.25
C PHE A 77 -17.66 -0.96 0.26
N ASP A 78 -18.43 -1.16 1.33
CA ASP A 78 -19.28 -0.13 1.91
C ASP A 78 -18.48 1.08 2.41
N PHE A 79 -17.21 0.91 2.82
CA PHE A 79 -16.33 2.03 3.14
C PHE A 79 -16.15 2.97 1.94
N PHE A 80 -15.86 2.42 0.77
CA PHE A 80 -15.68 3.21 -0.45
C PHE A 80 -17.01 3.74 -1.00
N TRP A 81 -18.07 2.97 -0.85
CA TRP A 81 -19.39 3.35 -1.38
C TRP A 81 -20.10 4.41 -0.55
N ALA A 82 -19.95 4.40 0.76
CA ALA A 82 -20.59 5.35 1.66
C ALA A 82 -19.99 6.78 1.55
N ASN A 83 -18.74 6.90 1.09
CA ASN A 83 -18.00 8.15 1.02
C ASN A 83 -17.95 8.67 -0.41
N GLY A 84 -18.35 9.91 -0.67
CA GLY A 84 -18.31 10.52 -2.01
C GLY A 84 -16.86 10.72 -2.48
N MET A 85 -16.16 11.71 -1.92
CA MET A 85 -14.71 11.82 -2.01
C MET A 85 -14.12 10.99 -0.86
N VAL A 86 -13.29 10.01 -1.17
CA VAL A 86 -12.83 9.03 -0.16
C VAL A 86 -11.85 9.68 0.83
N PRO A 87 -12.19 9.70 2.13
CA PRO A 87 -11.30 10.26 3.14
C PRO A 87 -10.05 9.38 3.32
N ASP A 88 -8.96 10.00 3.77
CA ASP A 88 -7.77 9.27 4.19
C ASP A 88 -8.10 8.26 5.30
N ARG A 89 -8.91 8.70 6.28
CA ARG A 89 -9.37 7.89 7.40
C ARG A 89 -10.80 8.25 7.83
N TYR A 90 -11.49 7.29 8.41
CA TYR A 90 -12.85 7.42 8.92
C TYR A 90 -13.01 6.60 10.22
N PRO A 91 -13.69 7.07 11.27
CA PRO A 91 -14.53 8.27 11.31
C PRO A 91 -13.83 9.60 11.63
N SER A 92 -12.53 9.61 11.79
CA SER A 92 -11.81 10.86 12.05
C SER A 92 -11.97 11.85 10.89
N ASN A 93 -12.06 13.14 11.22
CA ASN A 93 -12.10 14.18 10.21
C ASN A 93 -10.73 14.28 9.51
N SER A 94 -10.69 13.89 8.25
CA SER A 94 -9.47 13.86 7.45
C SER A 94 -9.70 14.45 6.06
N PRO A 95 -8.65 14.88 5.36
CA PRO A 95 -8.73 15.18 3.94
C PRO A 95 -9.02 13.92 3.12
N ALA A 96 -9.40 14.08 1.86
CA ALA A 96 -9.44 13.01 0.89
C ALA A 96 -8.02 12.54 0.53
N SER A 97 -7.84 11.24 0.38
CA SER A 97 -6.62 10.64 -0.18
C SER A 97 -6.82 10.27 -1.63
N ILE A 98 -5.98 10.79 -2.54
CA ILE A 98 -6.09 10.44 -3.96
C ILE A 98 -5.78 8.96 -4.22
N ALA A 99 -4.89 8.34 -3.44
CA ALA A 99 -4.64 6.90 -3.49
C ALA A 99 -5.90 6.10 -3.15
N ALA A 100 -6.58 6.46 -2.04
CA ALA A 100 -7.83 5.82 -1.64
C ALA A 100 -8.95 6.02 -2.69
N ILE A 101 -8.98 7.17 -3.39
CA ILE A 101 -9.90 7.37 -4.53
C ILE A 101 -9.57 6.42 -5.69
N GLY A 102 -8.28 6.19 -5.99
CA GLY A 102 -7.89 5.19 -6.98
C GLY A 102 -8.36 3.78 -6.59
N MET A 103 -8.20 3.41 -5.33
CA MET A 103 -8.70 2.15 -4.80
C MET A 103 -10.23 2.05 -4.85
N ALA A 104 -10.94 3.17 -4.62
CA ALA A 104 -12.40 3.23 -4.74
C ALA A 104 -12.89 2.97 -6.17
N LEU A 105 -12.19 3.46 -7.19
CA LEU A 105 -12.52 3.17 -8.59
C LEU A 105 -12.44 1.67 -8.88
N THR A 106 -11.46 0.98 -8.33
CA THR A 106 -11.37 -0.48 -8.37
C THR A 106 -12.50 -1.14 -7.55
N ALA A 107 -12.80 -0.59 -6.37
CA ALA A 107 -13.88 -1.10 -5.53
C ALA A 107 -15.26 -1.00 -6.21
N TYR A 108 -15.52 0.04 -6.99
CA TYR A 108 -16.80 0.17 -7.72
C TYR A 108 -16.98 -0.94 -8.76
N VAL A 109 -15.91 -1.32 -9.46
CA VAL A 109 -15.91 -2.46 -10.38
C VAL A 109 -16.16 -3.78 -9.64
N ILE A 110 -15.45 -4.02 -8.56
CA ILE A 110 -15.64 -5.20 -7.70
C ILE A 110 -17.07 -5.26 -7.16
N GLY A 111 -17.64 -4.10 -6.78
CA GLY A 111 -19.02 -4.02 -6.32
C GLY A 111 -20.05 -4.44 -7.36
N VAL A 112 -19.79 -4.23 -8.65
CA VAL A 112 -20.65 -4.74 -9.74
C VAL A 112 -20.48 -6.25 -9.85
N ASP A 113 -19.26 -6.77 -9.89
CA ASP A 113 -18.97 -8.20 -9.98
C ASP A 113 -19.62 -9.00 -8.82
N ARG A 114 -19.60 -8.43 -7.63
CA ARG A 114 -20.21 -9.01 -6.42
C ARG A 114 -21.73 -8.77 -6.31
N GLY A 115 -22.33 -8.02 -7.23
CA GLY A 115 -23.75 -7.65 -7.15
C GLY A 115 -24.10 -6.70 -6.00
N PHE A 116 -23.13 -5.98 -5.46
CA PHE A 116 -23.37 -4.98 -4.40
C PHE A 116 -24.03 -3.72 -4.93
N VAL A 117 -23.71 -3.38 -6.17
CA VAL A 117 -24.26 -2.25 -6.92
C VAL A 117 -24.47 -2.65 -8.38
N THR A 118 -25.31 -1.89 -9.09
CA THR A 118 -25.48 -2.11 -10.54
C THR A 118 -24.32 -1.49 -11.33
N ARG A 119 -24.08 -2.00 -12.56
CA ARG A 119 -23.11 -1.41 -13.49
C ARG A 119 -23.41 0.08 -13.74
N GLU A 120 -24.69 0.45 -13.85
CA GLU A 120 -25.11 1.83 -14.02
C GLU A 120 -24.70 2.74 -12.85
N GLN A 121 -24.92 2.27 -11.60
CA GLN A 121 -24.55 3.02 -10.40
C GLN A 121 -23.03 3.21 -10.31
N ALA A 122 -22.25 2.14 -10.55
CA ALA A 122 -20.80 2.19 -10.55
C ALA A 122 -20.27 3.08 -11.67
N ARG A 123 -20.83 2.97 -12.89
CA ARG A 123 -20.51 3.82 -14.06
C ARG A 123 -20.73 5.29 -13.75
N ALA A 124 -21.89 5.66 -13.22
CA ALA A 124 -22.22 7.05 -12.90
C ALA A 124 -21.22 7.65 -11.91
N ARG A 125 -20.85 6.89 -10.86
CA ARG A 125 -19.88 7.32 -9.84
C ARG A 125 -18.47 7.42 -10.42
N THR A 126 -18.06 6.45 -11.22
CA THR A 126 -16.75 6.46 -11.90
C THR A 126 -16.66 7.67 -12.83
N LEU A 127 -17.68 7.93 -13.64
CA LEU A 127 -17.72 9.07 -14.56
C LEU A 127 -17.62 10.41 -13.81
N ALA A 128 -18.34 10.56 -12.70
CA ALA A 128 -18.25 11.75 -11.86
C ALA A 128 -16.82 11.97 -11.32
N THR A 129 -16.17 10.89 -10.87
CA THR A 129 -14.80 10.92 -10.35
C THR A 129 -13.78 11.30 -11.45
N VAL A 130 -13.84 10.68 -12.61
CA VAL A 130 -12.89 11.00 -13.71
C VAL A 130 -13.12 12.41 -14.27
N ARG A 131 -14.38 12.87 -14.38
CA ARG A 131 -14.71 14.26 -14.76
C ARG A 131 -14.11 15.26 -13.76
N PHE A 132 -14.19 14.98 -12.47
CA PHE A 132 -13.56 15.83 -11.44
C PHE A 132 -12.05 15.96 -11.71
N PHE A 133 -11.32 14.86 -11.80
CA PHE A 133 -9.87 14.90 -12.00
C PHE A 133 -9.47 15.48 -13.37
N ARG A 134 -10.29 15.25 -14.41
CA ARG A 134 -10.04 15.82 -15.74
C ARG A 134 -10.08 17.33 -15.73
N ASN A 135 -11.04 17.91 -15.03
CA ASN A 135 -11.30 19.35 -14.97
C ASN A 135 -10.60 20.04 -13.80
N ALA A 136 -9.96 19.27 -12.91
CA ALA A 136 -9.30 19.81 -11.73
C ALA A 136 -8.22 20.84 -12.07
N PRO A 137 -8.20 21.99 -11.38
CA PRO A 137 -7.24 23.07 -11.66
C PRO A 137 -5.81 22.61 -11.37
N GLN A 138 -4.93 22.88 -12.34
CA GLN A 138 -3.50 22.55 -12.28
C GLN A 138 -2.68 23.83 -12.27
N GLY A 139 -1.63 23.88 -11.47
CA GLY A 139 -0.74 25.03 -11.43
C GLY A 139 0.30 24.98 -10.32
N THR A 140 1.14 26.01 -10.28
CA THR A 140 2.22 26.17 -9.28
C THR A 140 1.77 26.92 -8.03
N GLN A 141 0.51 27.34 -7.96
CA GLN A 141 -0.05 28.07 -6.83
C GLN A 141 -0.06 27.17 -5.58
N ARG A 142 0.10 27.80 -4.42
CA ARG A 142 0.08 27.10 -3.12
C ARG A 142 -1.31 26.65 -2.69
N VAL A 143 -2.33 27.33 -3.19
CA VAL A 143 -3.76 27.12 -2.86
C VAL A 143 -4.62 27.21 -4.12
N GLY A 144 -5.84 26.67 -4.07
CA GLY A 144 -6.80 26.77 -5.16
C GLY A 144 -6.53 25.84 -6.35
N VAL A 145 -5.57 24.93 -6.24
CA VAL A 145 -5.23 23.94 -7.26
C VAL A 145 -5.27 22.53 -6.69
N THR A 146 -5.53 21.56 -7.58
CA THR A 146 -5.61 20.14 -7.22
C THR A 146 -4.35 19.38 -7.62
N GLY A 147 -3.55 19.93 -8.50
CA GLY A 147 -2.32 19.32 -8.98
C GLY A 147 -1.43 20.25 -9.80
N HIS A 148 -0.37 19.68 -10.39
CA HIS A 148 0.56 20.36 -11.30
C HIS A 148 1.21 19.35 -12.24
N LYS A 149 1.41 19.71 -13.51
CA LYS A 149 2.05 18.81 -14.50
C LYS A 149 1.37 17.45 -14.67
N GLY A 150 0.05 17.38 -14.45
CA GLY A 150 -0.73 16.15 -14.51
C GLY A 150 -0.69 15.32 -13.24
N PHE A 151 0.24 15.54 -12.33
CA PHE A 151 0.23 14.95 -10.99
C PHE A 151 -0.76 15.66 -10.08
N PHE A 152 -1.15 14.98 -9.00
CA PHE A 152 -2.09 15.49 -8.02
C PHE A 152 -1.47 15.55 -6.63
N TYR A 153 -1.99 16.45 -5.79
CA TYR A 153 -1.58 16.51 -4.39
C TYR A 153 -2.10 15.29 -3.63
N HIS A 154 -1.26 14.74 -2.77
CA HIS A 154 -1.54 13.57 -1.95
C HIS A 154 -2.90 13.67 -1.25
N PHE A 155 -3.13 14.81 -0.57
CA PHE A 155 -4.38 15.08 0.12
C PHE A 155 -5.12 16.27 -0.49
N LEU A 156 -6.44 16.07 -0.64
CA LEU A 156 -7.36 17.10 -1.13
C LEU A 156 -8.37 17.46 -0.04
N ASP A 157 -8.72 18.71 0.02
CA ASP A 157 -9.80 19.21 0.90
C ASP A 157 -11.14 18.60 0.46
N MET A 158 -11.88 18.02 1.40
CA MET A 158 -13.11 17.26 1.14
C MET A 158 -14.24 18.10 0.52
N LYS A 159 -14.21 19.43 0.65
CA LYS A 159 -15.27 20.31 0.13
C LYS A 159 -14.93 20.90 -1.22
N THR A 160 -13.67 21.30 -1.39
CA THR A 160 -13.24 22.05 -2.58
C THR A 160 -12.50 21.18 -3.59
N GLY A 161 -11.98 20.01 -3.19
CA GLY A 161 -11.13 19.17 -4.01
C GLY A 161 -9.75 19.75 -4.30
N HIS A 162 -9.38 20.87 -3.67
CA HIS A 162 -8.07 21.48 -3.83
C HIS A 162 -7.07 20.89 -2.83
N ARG A 163 -5.80 21.23 -3.02
CA ARG A 163 -4.71 20.83 -2.12
C ARG A 163 -5.06 21.07 -0.65
N ALA A 164 -5.00 20.04 0.17
CA ALA A 164 -5.21 20.14 1.60
C ALA A 164 -3.92 20.55 2.32
N GLY A 165 -3.97 21.65 3.06
CA GLY A 165 -2.85 22.13 3.87
C GLY A 165 -1.57 22.35 3.04
N ARG A 166 -0.50 21.66 3.42
CA ARG A 166 0.81 21.73 2.75
C ARG A 166 1.23 20.35 2.19
N SER A 167 0.24 19.51 1.81
CA SER A 167 0.54 18.22 1.21
C SER A 167 1.40 18.38 -0.04
N GLU A 168 2.25 17.41 -0.29
CA GLU A 168 3.06 17.35 -1.51
C GLU A 168 2.24 16.92 -2.71
N LEU A 169 2.72 17.28 -3.88
CA LEU A 169 2.38 16.63 -5.13
C LEU A 169 3.05 15.25 -5.09
N SER A 170 2.27 14.20 -5.02
CA SER A 170 2.79 12.85 -4.81
C SER A 170 2.83 12.06 -6.12
N THR A 171 3.97 11.47 -6.41
CA THR A 171 4.11 10.61 -7.59
C THR A 171 3.52 9.22 -7.38
N VAL A 172 3.63 8.64 -6.16
CA VAL A 172 3.06 7.33 -5.87
C VAL A 172 1.54 7.38 -5.71
N ASP A 173 1.02 8.36 -4.98
CA ASP A 173 -0.44 8.46 -4.82
C ASP A 173 -1.12 8.78 -6.16
N THR A 174 -0.45 9.57 -7.03
CA THR A 174 -0.90 9.75 -8.42
C THR A 174 -0.88 8.42 -9.19
N ALA A 175 0.16 7.60 -9.02
CA ALA A 175 0.23 6.30 -9.68
C ALA A 175 -0.87 5.34 -9.20
N LEU A 176 -1.18 5.33 -7.90
CA LEU A 176 -2.28 4.54 -7.32
C LEU A 176 -3.64 5.03 -7.82
N LEU A 177 -3.85 6.35 -7.92
CA LEU A 177 -5.05 6.93 -8.54
C LEU A 177 -5.19 6.48 -10.00
N ILE A 178 -4.12 6.58 -10.79
CA ILE A 178 -4.10 6.17 -12.20
C ILE A 178 -4.31 4.66 -12.32
N GLY A 179 -3.76 3.83 -11.43
CA GLY A 179 -4.01 2.38 -11.41
C GLY A 179 -5.50 2.05 -11.34
N GLY A 180 -6.21 2.69 -10.41
CA GLY A 180 -7.67 2.54 -10.31
C GLY A 180 -8.45 3.09 -11.51
N MET A 181 -8.01 4.22 -12.08
CA MET A 181 -8.60 4.79 -13.31
C MET A 181 -8.44 3.85 -14.50
N LEU A 182 -7.25 3.29 -14.69
CA LEU A 182 -6.97 2.34 -15.79
C LEU A 182 -7.75 1.04 -15.63
N HIS A 183 -7.93 0.54 -14.41
CA HIS A 183 -8.79 -0.61 -14.16
C HIS A 183 -10.26 -0.30 -14.49
N ALA A 184 -10.77 0.84 -14.03
CA ALA A 184 -12.13 1.27 -14.41
C ALA A 184 -12.28 1.46 -15.92
N GLN A 185 -11.26 2.00 -16.61
CA GLN A 185 -11.24 2.14 -18.07
C GLN A 185 -11.33 0.78 -18.77
N ALA A 186 -10.58 -0.22 -18.27
CA ALA A 186 -10.58 -1.57 -18.84
C ALA A 186 -11.93 -2.28 -18.65
N TYR A 187 -12.57 -2.11 -17.49
CA TYR A 187 -13.85 -2.72 -17.18
C TYR A 187 -15.04 -2.07 -17.91
N PHE A 188 -15.10 -0.72 -17.97
CA PHE A 188 -16.18 0.01 -18.65
C PHE A 188 -15.90 0.11 -20.15
N ASP A 189 -16.06 -1.00 -20.86
CA ASP A 189 -15.64 -1.22 -22.24
C ASP A 189 -16.76 -1.21 -23.29
N SER A 190 -18.05 -1.09 -22.86
CA SER A 190 -19.20 -1.11 -23.76
C SER A 190 -19.33 0.15 -24.62
N ASP A 191 -20.24 0.10 -25.62
CA ASP A 191 -20.56 1.23 -26.48
C ASP A 191 -21.45 2.30 -25.80
N HIS A 192 -21.76 2.14 -24.52
CA HIS A 192 -22.53 3.14 -23.78
C HIS A 192 -21.77 4.48 -23.75
N PRO A 193 -22.44 5.63 -24.07
CA PRO A 193 -21.78 6.93 -24.18
C PRO A 193 -20.95 7.31 -22.93
N ASP A 194 -21.48 7.04 -21.73
CA ASP A 194 -20.77 7.32 -20.47
C ASP A 194 -19.51 6.47 -20.34
N GLU A 195 -19.52 5.21 -20.80
CA GLU A 195 -18.35 4.34 -20.73
C GLU A 195 -17.29 4.76 -21.76
N ALA A 196 -17.71 5.17 -22.94
CA ALA A 196 -16.83 5.79 -23.93
C ALA A 196 -16.20 7.09 -23.37
N GLU A 197 -16.97 7.90 -22.64
CA GLU A 197 -16.46 9.09 -21.99
C GLU A 197 -15.47 8.75 -20.85
N ILE A 198 -15.76 7.74 -20.01
CA ILE A 198 -14.82 7.28 -18.98
C ILE A 198 -13.48 6.95 -19.64
N ARG A 199 -13.46 6.15 -20.70
CA ARG A 199 -12.22 5.77 -21.39
C ARG A 199 -11.46 6.99 -21.92
N ALA A 200 -12.15 7.90 -22.59
CA ALA A 200 -11.53 9.11 -23.13
C ALA A 200 -10.97 10.04 -22.04
N GLN A 201 -11.69 10.20 -20.92
CA GLN A 201 -11.24 11.03 -19.82
C GLN A 201 -10.02 10.42 -19.09
N VAL A 202 -10.02 9.10 -18.87
CA VAL A 202 -8.87 8.40 -18.25
C VAL A 202 -7.63 8.54 -19.13
N ASP A 203 -7.74 8.34 -20.44
CA ASP A 203 -6.64 8.57 -21.39
C ASP A 203 -6.11 10.00 -21.26
N ALA A 204 -6.99 10.99 -21.31
CA ALA A 204 -6.60 12.39 -21.24
C ALA A 204 -5.93 12.76 -19.89
N ILE A 205 -6.35 12.13 -18.77
CA ILE A 205 -5.74 12.32 -17.45
C ILE A 205 -4.35 11.67 -17.43
N TYR A 206 -4.24 10.42 -17.85
CA TYR A 206 -2.97 9.70 -17.84
C TYR A 206 -1.93 10.32 -18.79
N TRP A 207 -2.34 10.71 -20.01
CA TRP A 207 -1.44 11.27 -21.01
C TRP A 207 -0.86 12.64 -20.61
N ARG A 208 -1.56 13.43 -19.79
CA ARG A 208 -1.06 14.73 -19.33
C ARG A 208 -0.05 14.63 -18.19
N VAL A 209 0.12 13.44 -17.54
CA VAL A 209 1.10 13.27 -16.46
C VAL A 209 2.52 13.37 -17.03
N ASP A 210 3.23 14.42 -16.65
CA ASP A 210 4.59 14.69 -17.12
C ASP A 210 5.61 13.90 -16.25
N TRP A 211 5.67 12.58 -16.47
CA TRP A 211 6.61 11.69 -15.74
C TRP A 211 8.06 12.09 -15.96
N LYS A 212 8.39 12.63 -17.16
CA LYS A 212 9.73 13.12 -17.46
C LYS A 212 10.12 14.31 -16.59
N TRP A 213 9.18 15.20 -16.27
CA TRP A 213 9.40 16.31 -15.35
C TRP A 213 9.74 15.82 -13.95
N ALA A 214 9.18 14.68 -13.49
CA ALA A 214 9.47 14.11 -12.18
C ALA A 214 10.81 13.36 -12.12
N GLN A 215 11.48 13.14 -13.26
CA GLN A 215 12.80 12.49 -13.37
C GLN A 215 13.92 13.52 -13.32
N VAL A 216 14.20 14.08 -12.12
CA VAL A 216 15.11 15.24 -11.96
C VAL A 216 16.51 14.88 -11.51
N ARG A 217 16.75 13.69 -11.00
CA ARG A 217 18.06 13.21 -10.52
C ARG A 217 18.42 11.89 -11.21
N GLY A 218 19.06 12.01 -12.37
CA GLY A 218 19.40 10.83 -13.20
C GLY A 218 18.17 10.08 -13.70
N ASP A 219 18.18 8.77 -13.59
CA ASP A 219 17.09 7.91 -14.07
C ASP A 219 16.03 7.59 -13.02
N PHE A 220 16.09 8.19 -11.85
CA PHE A 220 15.12 7.99 -10.78
C PHE A 220 13.95 8.98 -10.85
N VAL A 221 12.77 8.53 -10.46
CA VAL A 221 11.58 9.35 -10.30
C VAL A 221 11.58 9.95 -8.90
N SER A 222 11.39 11.27 -8.78
CA SER A 222 11.24 11.93 -7.48
C SER A 222 9.98 11.47 -6.77
N MET A 223 10.04 11.37 -5.44
CA MET A 223 8.87 11.05 -4.61
C MET A 223 7.77 12.10 -4.67
N GLY A 224 8.10 13.34 -4.97
CA GLY A 224 7.11 14.39 -5.06
C GLY A 224 7.69 15.79 -5.18
N TRP A 225 6.78 16.77 -5.20
CA TRP A 225 7.10 18.18 -5.37
C TRP A 225 6.19 19.06 -4.51
N LYS A 226 6.70 20.21 -4.10
CA LYS A 226 5.94 21.23 -3.36
C LYS A 226 6.14 22.62 -3.98
N PRO A 227 5.08 23.43 -4.08
CA PRO A 227 5.22 24.79 -4.60
C PRO A 227 6.07 25.69 -3.71
N GLU A 228 6.29 25.32 -2.45
CA GLU A 228 7.10 26.05 -1.49
C GLU A 228 8.60 25.79 -1.62
N SER A 229 9.01 24.59 -2.04
CA SER A 229 10.40 24.13 -1.95
C SER A 229 10.91 23.36 -3.17
N GLY A 230 10.08 23.14 -4.18
CA GLY A 230 10.44 22.31 -5.32
C GLY A 230 10.37 20.81 -5.04
N PHE A 231 11.18 20.04 -5.76
CA PHE A 231 11.21 18.58 -5.60
C PHE A 231 11.69 18.16 -4.21
N ILE A 232 11.02 17.13 -3.67
CA ILE A 232 11.44 16.47 -2.44
C ILE A 232 12.85 15.87 -2.66
N PRO A 233 13.78 15.96 -1.67
CA PRO A 233 15.16 15.53 -1.85
C PRO A 233 15.33 14.00 -1.82
N HIS A 234 14.30 13.26 -2.17
CA HIS A 234 14.26 11.81 -2.21
C HIS A 234 13.65 11.31 -3.52
N ASP A 235 14.23 10.25 -4.04
CA ASP A 235 13.77 9.54 -5.22
C ASP A 235 13.33 8.13 -4.87
N TRP A 236 12.47 7.56 -5.70
CA TRP A 236 12.09 6.17 -5.59
C TRP A 236 13.28 5.26 -5.85
N GLN A 237 13.73 4.59 -4.82
CA GLN A 237 14.85 3.64 -4.83
C GLN A 237 14.54 2.44 -3.93
N GLY A 238 15.20 1.31 -4.20
CA GLY A 238 14.94 0.06 -3.50
C GLY A 238 13.64 -0.61 -3.96
N TYR A 239 13.43 -1.84 -3.51
CA TYR A 239 12.18 -2.55 -3.75
C TYR A 239 11.10 -2.02 -2.81
N ASN A 240 9.99 -1.54 -3.37
CA ASN A 240 8.84 -1.01 -2.65
C ASN A 240 7.63 -0.83 -3.59
N GLU A 241 6.58 -0.16 -3.14
CA GLU A 241 5.34 0.12 -3.86
C GLU A 241 5.49 0.96 -5.13
N ALA A 242 6.61 1.64 -5.30
CA ALA A 242 6.88 2.47 -6.48
C ALA A 242 7.15 1.66 -7.76
N MET A 243 7.11 0.35 -7.72
CA MET A 243 7.09 -0.48 -8.91
C MET A 243 6.01 -0.01 -9.90
N LEU A 244 4.80 0.26 -9.41
CA LEU A 244 3.71 0.81 -10.21
C LEU A 244 4.07 2.19 -10.79
N VAL A 245 4.73 3.06 -10.01
CA VAL A 245 5.18 4.40 -10.48
C VAL A 245 6.07 4.26 -11.71
N VAL A 246 7.12 3.44 -11.61
CA VAL A 246 8.11 3.30 -12.68
C VAL A 246 7.50 2.66 -13.92
N LEU A 247 6.63 1.64 -13.74
CA LEU A 247 5.96 0.97 -14.85
C LEU A 247 4.98 1.91 -15.59
N LEU A 248 4.18 2.68 -14.86
CA LEU A 248 3.29 3.67 -15.47
C LEU A 248 4.08 4.81 -16.14
N ALA A 249 5.17 5.26 -15.52
CA ALA A 249 6.03 6.28 -16.09
C ALA A 249 6.70 5.82 -17.39
N LEU A 250 7.16 4.57 -17.46
CA LEU A 250 7.66 3.95 -18.70
C LEU A 250 6.54 3.76 -19.73
N GLY A 251 5.35 3.40 -19.29
CA GLY A 251 4.19 3.14 -20.13
C GLY A 251 3.57 4.39 -20.76
N SER A 252 3.93 5.61 -20.31
CA SER A 252 3.36 6.85 -20.83
C SER A 252 3.57 7.01 -22.34
N PRO A 253 2.52 7.35 -23.11
CA PRO A 253 2.64 7.58 -24.53
C PRO A 253 3.16 8.99 -24.87
N THR A 254 3.09 9.92 -23.94
CA THR A 254 3.37 11.35 -24.17
C THR A 254 4.63 11.84 -23.48
N HIS A 255 4.82 11.52 -22.20
CA HIS A 255 5.90 12.03 -21.36
C HIS A 255 6.59 10.90 -20.58
N PRO A 256 7.08 9.85 -21.26
CA PRO A 256 7.70 8.72 -20.56
C PRO A 256 9.02 9.15 -19.90
N VAL A 257 9.38 8.47 -18.84
CA VAL A 257 10.74 8.51 -18.29
C VAL A 257 11.74 7.85 -19.24
N GLY A 258 13.03 8.13 -19.05
CA GLY A 258 14.09 7.51 -19.82
C GLY A 258 14.09 5.98 -19.74
N ALA A 259 14.53 5.32 -20.81
CA ALA A 259 14.57 3.85 -20.92
C ALA A 259 15.41 3.20 -19.80
N GLY A 260 16.37 3.91 -19.21
CA GLY A 260 17.20 3.45 -18.10
C GLY A 260 16.48 3.40 -16.74
N ALA A 261 15.26 3.97 -16.61
CA ALA A 261 14.61 4.13 -15.30
C ALA A 261 14.39 2.81 -14.57
N TRP A 262 13.96 1.74 -15.27
CA TRP A 262 13.78 0.44 -14.65
C TRP A 262 15.10 -0.18 -14.20
N THR A 263 16.12 -0.13 -15.04
CA THR A 263 17.47 -0.63 -14.70
C THR A 263 18.06 0.13 -13.52
N ALA A 264 17.93 1.45 -13.48
CA ALA A 264 18.39 2.26 -12.36
C ALA A 264 17.66 1.85 -11.07
N TRP A 265 16.32 1.67 -11.14
CA TRP A 265 15.52 1.28 -9.98
C TRP A 265 15.90 -0.12 -9.47
N THR A 266 15.98 -1.14 -10.34
CA THR A 266 16.37 -2.50 -9.94
C THR A 266 17.82 -2.57 -9.46
N ASN A 267 18.73 -1.78 -10.01
CA ASN A 267 20.09 -1.64 -9.50
C ASN A 267 20.14 -1.05 -8.08
N SER A 268 19.12 -0.32 -7.67
CA SER A 268 19.00 0.21 -6.31
C SER A 268 18.50 -0.83 -5.28
N TYR A 269 18.14 -2.06 -5.70
CA TYR A 269 17.81 -3.18 -4.81
C TYR A 269 19.01 -3.68 -3.98
N LYS A 270 20.16 -3.04 -4.11
CA LYS A 270 21.40 -3.44 -3.45
C LYS A 270 21.20 -3.84 -2.00
N GLY A 271 21.51 -5.10 -1.72
CA GLY A 271 21.38 -5.68 -0.41
C GLY A 271 19.94 -6.06 0.01
N ALA A 272 18.89 -5.67 -0.73
CA ALA A 272 17.52 -6.08 -0.43
C ALA A 272 17.30 -7.57 -0.65
N TRP A 273 18.00 -8.17 -1.61
CA TRP A 273 17.97 -9.60 -1.80
C TRP A 273 18.74 -10.31 -0.70
N GLY A 274 18.13 -11.31 -0.09
CA GLY A 274 18.77 -12.20 0.85
C GLY A 274 17.78 -12.86 1.80
N ARG A 275 18.33 -13.63 2.75
CA ARG A 275 17.55 -14.44 3.66
C ARG A 275 17.09 -13.64 4.87
N PHE A 276 15.78 -13.75 5.19
CA PHE A 276 15.20 -13.30 6.45
C PHE A 276 14.22 -14.36 6.95
N MET A 277 14.30 -14.72 8.21
CA MET A 277 13.48 -15.77 8.86
C MET A 277 13.44 -17.08 8.05
N GLY A 278 14.55 -17.43 7.41
CA GLY A 278 14.69 -18.64 6.58
C GLY A 278 14.37 -18.45 5.10
N TYR A 279 13.59 -17.45 4.70
CA TYR A 279 13.13 -17.23 3.33
C TYR A 279 14.00 -16.23 2.58
N GLU A 280 14.45 -16.61 1.37
CA GLU A 280 15.27 -15.75 0.52
C GLU A 280 14.39 -14.97 -0.46
N HIS A 281 14.41 -13.64 -0.36
CA HIS A 281 13.57 -12.74 -1.16
C HIS A 281 14.16 -11.32 -1.22
N LEU A 282 13.61 -10.48 -2.09
CA LEU A 282 13.78 -9.02 -2.01
C LEU A 282 12.99 -8.52 -0.80
N SER A 283 13.69 -8.07 0.21
CA SER A 283 13.11 -7.64 1.47
C SER A 283 12.72 -6.16 1.44
N PHE A 284 11.49 -5.90 1.82
CA PHE A 284 10.99 -4.60 2.27
C PHE A 284 10.21 -4.85 3.55
N ALA A 285 10.50 -4.13 4.63
CA ALA A 285 10.00 -4.52 5.94
C ALA A 285 8.47 -4.45 6.08
N PRO A 286 7.78 -3.36 5.72
CA PRO A 286 6.32 -3.31 5.70
C PRO A 286 5.72 -4.08 4.51
N LEU A 287 4.64 -4.84 4.73
CA LEU A 287 4.04 -5.65 3.66
C LEU A 287 3.38 -4.84 2.55
N PHE A 288 2.92 -3.62 2.79
CA PHE A 288 2.29 -2.80 1.74
C PHE A 288 3.19 -2.62 0.51
N GLY A 289 4.51 -2.49 0.70
CA GLY A 289 5.47 -2.38 -0.41
C GLY A 289 5.57 -3.63 -1.29
N HIS A 290 5.15 -4.78 -0.75
CA HIS A 290 5.00 -6.03 -1.49
C HIS A 290 3.61 -6.19 -2.13
N GLN A 291 2.60 -5.43 -1.68
CA GLN A 291 1.19 -5.69 -2.02
C GLN A 291 0.62 -4.70 -3.04
N TYR A 292 0.89 -3.40 -2.90
CA TYR A 292 0.15 -2.38 -3.62
C TYR A 292 0.26 -2.49 -5.15
N SER A 293 1.47 -2.71 -5.70
CA SER A 293 1.60 -2.90 -7.14
C SER A 293 0.88 -4.14 -7.67
N HIS A 294 0.76 -5.18 -6.85
CA HIS A 294 0.05 -6.41 -7.19
C HIS A 294 -1.47 -6.27 -7.21
N MET A 295 -2.04 -5.19 -6.70
CA MET A 295 -3.50 -4.97 -6.83
C MET A 295 -3.92 -4.98 -8.30
N TRP A 296 -3.13 -4.33 -9.16
CA TRP A 296 -3.41 -4.15 -10.59
C TRP A 296 -2.51 -4.95 -11.52
N ILE A 297 -1.39 -5.47 -11.06
CA ILE A 297 -0.42 -6.17 -11.90
C ILE A 297 -0.32 -7.63 -11.47
N ASP A 298 -0.66 -8.52 -12.38
CA ASP A 298 -0.42 -9.95 -12.21
C ASP A 298 1.04 -10.30 -12.56
N PHE A 299 1.87 -10.39 -11.55
CA PHE A 299 3.28 -10.74 -11.75
C PHE A 299 3.54 -12.24 -11.85
N ARG A 300 2.51 -13.09 -11.88
CA ARG A 300 2.68 -14.54 -12.02
C ARG A 300 3.26 -14.90 -13.37
N GLY A 301 4.41 -15.56 -13.33
CA GLY A 301 5.09 -16.08 -14.52
C GLY A 301 5.81 -15.05 -15.38
N ILE A 302 5.60 -13.74 -15.15
CA ILE A 302 6.32 -12.67 -15.85
C ILE A 302 7.54 -12.23 -15.05
N ARG A 303 8.67 -12.02 -15.74
CA ARG A 303 9.94 -11.70 -15.09
C ARG A 303 10.71 -10.63 -15.85
N ASP A 304 11.25 -9.67 -15.10
CA ASP A 304 12.31 -8.79 -15.59
C ASP A 304 13.69 -9.49 -15.52
N ALA A 305 14.75 -8.78 -15.90
CA ALA A 305 16.11 -9.32 -15.86
C ALA A 305 16.52 -9.76 -14.44
N THR A 306 16.19 -8.97 -13.43
CA THR A 306 16.52 -9.24 -12.03
C THR A 306 15.85 -10.52 -11.53
N MET A 307 14.57 -10.70 -11.82
CA MET A 307 13.82 -11.88 -11.36
C MET A 307 14.17 -13.13 -12.18
N ARG A 308 14.56 -13.00 -13.46
CA ARG A 308 15.12 -14.12 -14.23
C ARG A 308 16.41 -14.63 -13.61
N GLU A 309 17.32 -13.72 -13.23
CA GLU A 309 18.57 -14.07 -12.54
C GLU A 309 18.31 -14.80 -11.21
N ARG A 310 17.24 -14.43 -10.49
CA ARG A 310 16.86 -15.03 -9.20
C ARG A 310 16.02 -16.31 -9.32
N GLY A 311 15.56 -16.65 -10.52
CA GLY A 311 14.75 -17.84 -10.77
C GLY A 311 13.32 -17.80 -10.26
N ILE A 312 12.84 -16.65 -9.77
CA ILE A 312 11.47 -16.44 -9.28
C ILE A 312 10.82 -15.24 -9.97
N ASP A 313 9.52 -15.05 -9.78
CA ASP A 313 8.80 -13.83 -10.12
C ASP A 313 8.51 -12.96 -8.89
N TYR A 314 7.98 -11.75 -9.08
CA TYR A 314 7.62 -10.86 -7.97
C TYR A 314 6.46 -11.41 -7.14
N PHE A 315 5.62 -12.27 -7.69
CA PHE A 315 4.55 -12.91 -6.95
C PHE A 315 5.09 -13.92 -5.93
N GLU A 316 6.05 -14.76 -6.33
CA GLU A 316 6.75 -15.66 -5.42
C GLU A 316 7.58 -14.89 -4.38
N ASN A 317 8.19 -13.75 -4.79
CA ASN A 317 8.87 -12.86 -3.87
C ASN A 317 7.95 -12.37 -2.73
N THR A 318 6.76 -11.93 -3.07
CA THR A 318 5.75 -11.47 -2.10
C THR A 318 5.26 -12.62 -1.21
N ARG A 319 5.08 -13.82 -1.80
CA ARG A 319 4.75 -15.03 -1.03
C ARG A 319 5.80 -15.32 0.04
N ARG A 320 7.08 -15.29 -0.33
CA ARG A 320 8.19 -15.48 0.61
C ARG A 320 8.24 -14.41 1.69
N ALA A 321 7.96 -13.15 1.37
CA ALA A 321 7.87 -12.08 2.34
C ALA A 321 6.75 -12.29 3.37
N ALA A 322 5.57 -12.77 2.94
CA ALA A 322 4.46 -13.13 3.83
C ALA A 322 4.86 -14.24 4.82
N TYR A 323 5.48 -15.30 4.31
CA TYR A 323 6.00 -16.39 5.16
C TYR A 323 7.09 -15.93 6.13
N ALA A 324 7.98 -15.05 5.68
CA ALA A 324 9.04 -14.49 6.53
C ALA A 324 8.46 -13.66 7.68
N GLN A 325 7.45 -12.83 7.43
CA GLN A 325 6.79 -12.06 8.48
C GLN A 325 6.01 -12.96 9.45
N ARG A 326 5.31 -13.97 8.95
CA ARG A 326 4.66 -14.96 9.81
C ARG A 326 5.68 -15.71 10.69
N ALA A 327 6.82 -16.12 10.11
CA ALA A 327 7.88 -16.77 10.85
C ALA A 327 8.48 -15.85 11.94
N TYR A 328 8.61 -14.55 11.66
CA TYR A 328 9.00 -13.55 12.66
C TYR A 328 7.98 -13.48 13.81
N ALA A 329 6.70 -13.46 13.53
CA ALA A 329 5.65 -13.45 14.55
C ALA A 329 5.65 -14.73 15.40
N ILE A 330 5.90 -15.90 14.79
CA ILE A 330 6.04 -17.18 15.51
C ILE A 330 7.26 -17.18 16.41
N ALA A 331 8.40 -16.73 15.89
CA ALA A 331 9.64 -16.64 16.66
C ALA A 331 9.53 -15.60 17.78
N ASN A 332 8.76 -14.53 17.53
CA ASN A 332 8.47 -13.45 18.49
C ASN A 332 9.70 -13.00 19.29
N PRO A 333 10.78 -12.56 18.64
CA PRO A 333 12.06 -12.32 19.30
C PRO A 333 11.98 -11.22 20.37
N LYS A 334 11.02 -10.30 20.23
CA LYS A 334 10.76 -9.25 21.21
C LYS A 334 9.73 -9.65 22.28
N GLY A 335 9.09 -10.81 22.14
CA GLY A 335 8.16 -11.37 23.12
C GLY A 335 6.86 -10.54 23.25
N TRP A 336 6.30 -10.01 22.18
CA TRP A 336 5.02 -9.31 22.19
C TRP A 336 3.88 -10.26 22.56
N TYR A 337 2.87 -9.75 23.25
CA TYR A 337 1.78 -10.57 23.72
C TYR A 337 0.92 -11.08 22.55
N GLU A 338 0.69 -12.38 22.49
CA GLU A 338 -0.13 -13.10 21.51
C GLU A 338 0.37 -13.07 20.06
N TYR A 339 1.59 -12.65 19.75
CA TYR A 339 2.14 -12.92 18.43
C TYR A 339 2.24 -14.42 18.17
N GLY A 340 1.99 -14.86 16.96
CA GLY A 340 2.02 -16.27 16.63
C GLY A 340 1.66 -16.60 15.18
N ALA A 341 1.43 -17.87 14.92
CA ALA A 341 1.18 -18.41 13.58
C ALA A 341 -0.01 -17.77 12.86
N ASN A 342 -1.03 -17.33 13.60
CA ASN A 342 -2.26 -16.74 13.07
C ASN A 342 -2.54 -15.33 13.61
N VAL A 343 -1.59 -14.74 14.35
CA VAL A 343 -1.64 -13.34 14.81
C VAL A 343 -0.38 -12.66 14.34
N TRP A 344 -0.44 -12.11 13.13
CA TRP A 344 0.66 -11.44 12.45
C TRP A 344 0.13 -10.47 11.40
N GLY A 345 0.98 -9.59 10.92
CA GLY A 345 0.71 -8.62 9.87
C GLY A 345 1.33 -7.28 10.21
N PHE A 346 2.48 -6.97 9.56
CA PHE A 346 3.24 -5.76 9.82
C PHE A 346 3.28 -4.88 8.56
N THR A 347 2.67 -3.71 8.70
CA THR A 347 2.64 -2.70 7.64
C THR A 347 2.57 -1.30 8.27
N ALA A 348 2.56 -0.26 7.44
CA ALA A 348 2.31 1.09 7.93
C ALA A 348 0.89 1.16 8.50
N CYS A 349 0.76 1.54 9.75
CA CYS A 349 -0.52 1.60 10.45
C CYS A 349 -0.47 2.53 11.66
N ASP A 350 -1.63 2.88 12.19
CA ASP A 350 -1.76 3.65 13.42
C ASP A 350 -1.18 2.92 14.64
N GLY A 351 -0.91 3.67 15.68
CA GLY A 351 -0.44 3.16 16.95
C GLY A 351 -0.82 4.08 18.12
N PRO A 352 -0.65 3.61 19.37
CA PRO A 352 -1.12 4.31 20.55
C PRO A 352 -0.48 5.68 20.76
N GLY A 353 0.79 5.81 20.35
CA GLY A 353 1.54 7.05 20.52
C GLY A 353 3.00 6.81 20.89
N LYS A 354 3.82 7.84 20.71
CA LYS A 354 5.27 7.80 21.04
C LYS A 354 5.48 7.92 22.53
N MET A 355 5.66 6.80 23.22
CA MET A 355 5.86 6.78 24.66
C MET A 355 6.57 5.54 25.17
N HIS A 356 7.30 5.70 26.28
CA HIS A 356 7.86 4.59 27.05
C HIS A 356 6.86 4.18 28.12
N LEU A 357 6.46 2.92 28.13
CA LEU A 357 5.55 2.36 29.13
C LEU A 357 5.91 0.93 29.47
N THR A 358 5.39 0.45 30.58
CA THR A 358 5.40 -0.97 30.92
C THR A 358 4.28 -1.68 30.15
N ASP A 359 4.63 -2.73 29.42
CA ASP A 359 3.69 -3.56 28.69
C ASP A 359 2.87 -4.47 29.62
N ARG A 360 1.88 -5.17 29.06
CA ARG A 360 1.06 -6.19 29.77
C ARG A 360 1.89 -7.26 30.47
N MET A 361 3.10 -7.54 29.99
CA MET A 361 4.01 -8.55 30.53
C MET A 361 5.00 -8.00 31.54
N GLY A 362 4.84 -6.74 31.96
CA GLY A 362 5.71 -6.08 32.92
C GLY A 362 7.04 -5.58 32.37
N ARG A 363 7.22 -5.48 31.06
CA ARG A 363 8.47 -5.07 30.40
C ARG A 363 8.41 -3.62 29.94
N SER A 364 9.51 -2.87 30.12
CA SER A 364 9.63 -1.52 29.56
C SER A 364 9.68 -1.59 28.04
N ARG A 365 8.79 -0.84 27.37
CA ARG A 365 8.61 -0.80 25.91
C ARG A 365 8.52 0.62 25.42
N TYR A 366 8.93 0.82 24.15
CA TYR A 366 8.65 2.04 23.40
C TYR A 366 7.58 1.76 22.38
N PHE A 367 6.47 2.47 22.48
CA PHE A 367 5.35 2.41 21.54
C PHE A 367 5.41 3.58 20.58
N LEU A 368 4.74 3.45 19.44
CA LEU A 368 4.78 4.41 18.34
C LEU A 368 3.36 4.90 17.99
N ASP A 369 3.28 6.08 17.39
CA ASP A 369 2.13 6.59 16.66
C ASP A 369 2.03 5.90 15.28
N TYR A 370 1.38 6.54 14.28
CA TYR A 370 1.40 6.02 12.91
C TYR A 370 2.85 5.79 12.46
N SER A 371 3.16 4.57 12.04
CA SER A 371 4.53 4.17 11.70
C SER A 371 4.55 3.03 10.69
N ALA A 372 5.59 2.99 9.85
CA ALA A 372 5.79 1.92 8.88
C ALA A 372 6.38 0.67 9.54
N ARG A 373 5.54 -0.02 10.31
CA ARG A 373 5.90 -1.26 10.99
C ARG A 373 6.20 -2.34 9.97
N GLY A 374 7.20 -3.15 10.28
CA GLY A 374 7.65 -4.20 9.40
C GLY A 374 8.74 -5.04 10.00
N ALA A 375 8.89 -6.24 9.48
CA ALA A 375 9.99 -7.13 9.80
C ALA A 375 10.67 -7.56 8.50
N GLY A 376 11.95 -7.25 8.36
CA GLY A 376 12.70 -7.51 7.15
C GLY A 376 14.20 -7.60 7.40
N ARG A 377 14.94 -8.01 6.39
CA ARG A 377 16.36 -8.30 6.49
C ARG A 377 17.22 -7.16 7.04
N TRP A 378 16.92 -5.91 6.64
CA TRP A 378 17.71 -4.74 6.98
C TRP A 378 17.12 -3.90 8.12
N SER A 379 15.85 -4.07 8.40
CA SER A 379 15.16 -3.26 9.37
C SER A 379 13.96 -3.99 9.94
N THR A 380 13.78 -3.86 11.23
CA THR A 380 12.57 -4.30 11.92
C THR A 380 12.07 -3.16 12.78
N LEU A 381 10.89 -2.64 12.43
CA LEU A 381 10.17 -1.69 13.27
C LEU A 381 8.95 -2.39 13.84
N ASP A 382 9.03 -2.77 15.10
CA ASP A 382 8.04 -3.58 15.78
C ASP A 382 7.86 -3.10 17.21
N ASP A 383 6.67 -2.63 17.52
CA ASP A 383 6.23 -2.12 18.83
C ASP A 383 5.04 -2.91 19.41
N GLY A 384 4.79 -4.10 18.88
CA GLY A 384 3.68 -4.96 19.31
C GLY A 384 2.36 -4.70 18.59
N THR A 385 2.33 -3.79 17.60
CA THR A 385 1.12 -3.45 16.83
C THR A 385 0.97 -4.35 15.61
N ILE A 386 -0.24 -4.88 15.40
CA ILE A 386 -0.64 -5.71 14.26
C ILE A 386 -1.68 -4.96 13.43
N ALA A 387 -1.53 -5.02 12.12
CA ALA A 387 -2.49 -4.52 11.13
C ALA A 387 -3.13 -5.68 10.37
N PRO A 388 -4.44 -5.95 10.54
CA PRO A 388 -5.12 -7.06 9.86
C PRO A 388 -5.00 -6.99 8.34
N THR A 389 -5.03 -5.79 7.75
CA THR A 389 -4.87 -5.58 6.31
C THR A 389 -3.62 -6.28 5.75
N ALA A 390 -2.51 -6.27 6.47
CA ALA A 390 -1.25 -6.84 6.02
C ALA A 390 -1.32 -8.36 5.81
N ALA A 391 -2.01 -9.08 6.72
CA ALA A 391 -2.22 -10.51 6.60
C ALA A 391 -3.29 -10.85 5.54
N ILE A 392 -4.43 -10.15 5.55
CA ILE A 392 -5.56 -10.38 4.62
C ILE A 392 -5.11 -10.15 3.18
N SER A 393 -4.38 -9.07 2.93
CA SER A 393 -3.90 -8.73 1.58
C SER A 393 -2.82 -9.68 1.05
N CYS A 394 -2.33 -10.63 1.87
CA CYS A 394 -1.51 -11.75 1.41
C CYS A 394 -2.31 -12.91 0.80
N LEU A 395 -3.63 -12.84 0.79
CA LEU A 395 -4.52 -13.94 0.37
C LEU A 395 -4.16 -14.57 -0.99
N PRO A 396 -3.91 -13.81 -2.09
CA PRO A 396 -3.55 -14.44 -3.36
C PRO A 396 -2.19 -15.14 -3.34
N PHE A 397 -1.27 -14.66 -2.51
CA PHE A 397 0.11 -15.16 -2.46
C PHE A 397 0.25 -16.40 -1.60
N ALA A 398 -0.42 -16.40 -0.43
CA ALA A 398 -0.27 -17.42 0.60
C ALA A 398 -1.60 -17.67 1.35
N PRO A 399 -2.66 -18.17 0.65
CA PRO A 399 -3.97 -18.36 1.25
C PRO A 399 -3.94 -19.29 2.48
N GLU A 400 -3.06 -20.27 2.48
CA GLU A 400 -2.87 -21.25 3.54
C GLU A 400 -2.39 -20.65 4.88
N ILE A 401 -1.92 -19.41 4.88
CA ILE A 401 -1.56 -18.69 6.10
C ILE A 401 -2.40 -17.42 6.29
N ALA A 402 -2.92 -16.82 5.23
CA ALA A 402 -3.76 -15.63 5.28
C ALA A 402 -5.18 -15.93 5.76
N ILE A 403 -5.80 -17.01 5.27
CA ILE A 403 -7.15 -17.45 5.71
C ILE A 403 -7.16 -17.73 7.20
N PRO A 404 -6.32 -18.64 7.75
CA PRO A 404 -6.33 -18.91 9.19
C PRO A 404 -6.01 -17.70 10.05
N ALA A 405 -5.14 -16.77 9.57
CA ALA A 405 -4.85 -15.57 10.31
C ALA A 405 -6.06 -14.63 10.38
N THR A 406 -6.80 -14.49 9.27
CA THR A 406 -8.02 -13.67 9.21
C THR A 406 -9.11 -14.24 10.12
N GLU A 407 -9.36 -15.53 10.06
CA GLU A 407 -10.34 -16.24 10.90
C GLU A 407 -9.97 -16.13 12.39
N GLU A 408 -8.72 -16.36 12.74
CA GLU A 408 -8.23 -16.26 14.13
C GLU A 408 -8.40 -14.84 14.68
N MET A 409 -7.95 -13.80 13.93
CA MET A 409 -8.11 -12.42 14.36
C MET A 409 -9.57 -12.03 14.48
N HIS A 410 -10.45 -12.50 13.58
CA HIS A 410 -11.88 -12.24 13.66
C HIS A 410 -12.53 -12.97 14.85
N SER A 411 -12.29 -14.27 15.00
CA SER A 411 -12.95 -15.08 16.05
C SER A 411 -12.54 -14.67 17.46
N ARG A 412 -11.25 -14.37 17.66
CA ARG A 412 -10.73 -13.99 18.99
C ARG A 412 -10.94 -12.51 19.32
N TYR A 413 -10.81 -11.63 18.33
CA TYR A 413 -10.70 -10.22 18.55
C TYR A 413 -11.79 -9.40 17.86
N GLY A 414 -12.66 -10.01 17.06
CA GLY A 414 -13.66 -9.32 16.23
C GLY A 414 -14.53 -8.34 17.01
N GLN A 415 -14.97 -8.68 18.23
CA GLN A 415 -15.72 -7.75 19.08
C GLN A 415 -15.01 -6.43 19.39
N TYR A 416 -13.68 -6.37 19.24
CA TYR A 416 -12.86 -5.19 19.48
C TYR A 416 -12.40 -4.50 18.19
N ILE A 417 -11.99 -5.30 17.17
CA ILE A 417 -11.27 -4.81 15.99
C ILE A 417 -12.07 -4.90 14.69
N TYR A 418 -13.31 -5.40 14.71
CA TYR A 418 -14.16 -5.57 13.53
C TYR A 418 -15.51 -4.89 13.73
N SER A 419 -15.94 -4.05 12.77
CA SER A 419 -17.16 -3.28 12.90
C SER A 419 -17.75 -2.91 11.53
N ARG A 420 -18.33 -1.70 11.39
CA ARG A 420 -19.13 -1.25 10.25
C ARG A 420 -18.48 -1.51 8.89
N PHE A 421 -17.19 -1.21 8.74
CA PHE A 421 -16.45 -1.31 7.47
C PHE A 421 -15.38 -2.42 7.49
N GLY A 422 -15.60 -3.48 8.25
CA GLY A 422 -14.66 -4.57 8.42
C GLY A 422 -13.67 -4.32 9.56
N PHE A 423 -12.43 -4.68 9.36
CA PHE A 423 -11.37 -4.52 10.35
C PHE A 423 -10.95 -3.05 10.47
N PHE A 424 -10.79 -2.57 11.72
CA PHE A 424 -10.05 -1.34 11.99
C PHE A 424 -8.59 -1.47 11.53
N ASP A 425 -7.92 -0.34 11.41
CA ASP A 425 -6.56 -0.27 10.89
C ASP A 425 -5.58 -1.19 11.64
N SER A 426 -5.57 -1.12 12.96
CA SER A 426 -4.58 -1.86 13.76
C SER A 426 -4.98 -2.04 15.22
N PHE A 427 -4.25 -2.90 15.93
CA PHE A 427 -4.40 -3.14 17.36
C PHE A 427 -3.08 -3.54 18.02
N ASN A 428 -2.98 -3.37 19.34
CA ASN A 428 -1.81 -3.74 20.13
C ASN A 428 -2.23 -4.40 21.45
N ARG A 429 -2.05 -5.72 21.52
CA ARG A 429 -2.43 -6.53 22.68
C ARG A 429 -1.50 -6.30 23.90
N SER A 430 -0.30 -5.77 23.68
CA SER A 430 0.68 -5.51 24.73
C SER A 430 0.48 -4.16 25.42
N PHE A 431 -0.23 -3.22 24.78
CA PHE A 431 -0.47 -1.87 25.30
C PHE A 431 -1.78 -1.85 26.11
N THR A 432 -1.69 -1.60 27.42
CA THR A 432 -2.86 -1.62 28.34
C THR A 432 -3.01 -0.38 29.22
N ALA A 433 -2.16 0.63 29.05
CA ALA A 433 -2.22 1.86 29.82
C ALA A 433 -3.46 2.70 29.42
N THR A 434 -4.30 3.05 30.37
CA THR A 434 -5.55 3.79 30.17
C THR A 434 -5.47 5.28 30.52
N ASP A 435 -4.44 5.67 31.26
CA ASP A 435 -4.27 7.00 31.86
C ASP A 435 -3.19 7.85 31.14
N VAL A 436 -2.94 7.53 29.86
CA VAL A 436 -1.96 8.22 29.03
C VAL A 436 -2.63 8.87 27.81
N PRO A 437 -2.08 9.99 27.30
CA PRO A 437 -2.59 10.60 26.08
C PRO A 437 -2.31 9.72 24.86
N LEU A 438 -3.32 9.28 24.15
CA LEU A 438 -3.21 8.51 22.94
C LEU A 438 -3.09 9.42 21.71
N SER A 439 -2.26 9.01 20.73
CA SER A 439 -2.24 9.65 19.40
C SER A 439 -3.46 9.30 18.58
N ASP A 440 -3.95 8.07 18.72
CA ASP A 440 -5.16 7.54 18.09
C ASP A 440 -5.76 6.41 18.93
N GLY A 441 -7.03 6.06 18.61
CA GLY A 441 -7.67 4.87 19.15
C GLY A 441 -8.14 4.96 20.58
N ARG A 442 -8.32 3.78 21.17
CA ARG A 442 -8.77 3.60 22.55
C ARG A 442 -8.10 2.39 23.19
N VAL A 443 -8.10 2.31 24.49
CA VAL A 443 -7.65 1.14 25.24
C VAL A 443 -8.82 0.47 25.92
N ASP A 444 -8.94 -0.83 25.73
CA ASP A 444 -9.76 -1.69 26.59
C ASP A 444 -8.80 -2.44 27.54
N PRO A 445 -8.98 -2.33 28.88
CA PRO A 445 -8.03 -2.93 29.83
C PRO A 445 -7.88 -4.46 29.70
N SER A 446 -8.93 -5.14 29.26
CA SER A 446 -8.93 -6.60 29.06
C SER A 446 -8.30 -6.99 27.73
N PHE A 447 -8.40 -6.14 26.72
CA PHE A 447 -7.92 -6.41 25.36
C PHE A 447 -6.55 -5.76 25.11
N GLY A 448 -6.44 -4.46 25.20
CA GLY A 448 -5.30 -3.65 24.81
C GLY A 448 -5.72 -2.42 24.00
N TRP A 449 -4.78 -1.83 23.27
CA TRP A 449 -5.04 -0.70 22.41
C TRP A 449 -5.68 -1.14 21.07
N ILE A 450 -6.61 -0.32 20.56
CA ILE A 450 -7.35 -0.55 19.32
C ILE A 450 -7.42 0.78 18.57
N ALA A 451 -7.07 0.78 17.29
CA ALA A 451 -7.31 1.92 16.40
C ALA A 451 -8.82 2.20 16.29
N LYS A 452 -9.18 3.45 16.10
CA LYS A 452 -10.59 3.84 15.91
C LYS A 452 -10.96 4.02 14.45
N ASP A 453 -9.96 4.21 13.59
CA ASP A 453 -10.13 4.56 12.20
C ASP A 453 -9.97 3.35 11.26
N TYR A 454 -10.65 3.46 10.11
CA TYR A 454 -10.36 2.71 8.89
C TYR A 454 -9.53 3.64 7.99
N LEU A 455 -8.44 3.15 7.43
CA LEU A 455 -7.62 3.90 6.49
C LEU A 455 -7.96 3.49 5.06
N GLY A 456 -8.29 4.45 4.19
CA GLY A 456 -8.68 4.15 2.82
C GLY A 456 -7.63 3.36 2.04
N ILE A 457 -6.35 3.68 2.27
CA ILE A 457 -5.22 3.00 1.63
C ILE A 457 -5.05 1.54 2.11
N ASP A 458 -5.58 1.17 3.28
CA ASP A 458 -5.52 -0.19 3.82
C ASP A 458 -6.77 -1.02 3.47
N GLN A 459 -7.92 -0.35 3.30
CA GLN A 459 -9.14 -1.01 2.84
C GLN A 459 -9.06 -1.47 1.37
N GLY A 460 -8.34 -0.71 0.52
CA GLY A 460 -8.19 -1.04 -0.90
C GLY A 460 -7.55 -2.40 -1.15
N PRO A 461 -6.36 -2.68 -0.59
CA PRO A 461 -5.70 -3.97 -0.74
C PRO A 461 -6.52 -5.15 -0.21
N ILE A 462 -7.26 -4.99 0.89
CA ILE A 462 -8.17 -6.04 1.39
C ILE A 462 -9.14 -6.45 0.27
N LEU A 463 -9.88 -5.49 -0.27
CA LEU A 463 -10.93 -5.76 -1.26
C LEU A 463 -10.35 -6.29 -2.57
N ALA A 464 -9.32 -5.63 -3.12
CA ALA A 464 -8.72 -6.01 -4.39
C ALA A 464 -8.05 -7.38 -4.35
N MET A 465 -7.41 -7.73 -3.23
CA MET A 465 -6.73 -9.02 -3.10
C MET A 465 -7.71 -10.18 -2.85
N ILE A 466 -8.82 -9.95 -2.15
CA ILE A 466 -9.88 -10.96 -2.06
C ILE A 466 -10.48 -11.20 -3.45
N CYS A 467 -10.79 -10.16 -4.22
CA CYS A 467 -11.29 -10.26 -5.58
C CYS A 467 -10.30 -11.00 -6.50
N ASN A 468 -9.04 -10.62 -6.50
CA ASN A 468 -8.00 -11.28 -7.29
C ASN A 468 -7.80 -12.76 -6.88
N TYR A 469 -7.99 -13.07 -5.61
CA TYR A 469 -8.01 -14.47 -5.17
C TYR A 469 -9.24 -15.19 -5.68
N ARG A 470 -10.42 -14.59 -5.63
CA ARG A 470 -11.71 -15.20 -5.95
C ARG A 470 -11.81 -15.56 -7.44
N ASN A 471 -11.67 -14.58 -8.32
CA ASN A 471 -11.91 -14.73 -9.75
C ASN A 471 -10.89 -14.02 -10.66
N GLN A 472 -9.90 -13.33 -10.09
CA GLN A 472 -8.84 -12.62 -10.82
C GLN A 472 -9.33 -11.41 -11.64
N LEU A 473 -10.54 -10.90 -11.40
CA LEU A 473 -11.16 -9.84 -12.22
C LEU A 473 -10.22 -8.67 -12.48
N VAL A 474 -9.62 -8.10 -11.42
CA VAL A 474 -8.75 -6.93 -11.58
C VAL A 474 -7.52 -7.27 -12.44
N TRP A 475 -6.94 -8.45 -12.23
CA TRP A 475 -5.79 -8.88 -13.02
C TRP A 475 -6.16 -9.17 -14.48
N ASP A 476 -7.29 -9.80 -14.74
CA ASP A 476 -7.73 -10.14 -16.10
C ASP A 476 -8.03 -8.87 -16.90
N ASP A 477 -8.71 -7.89 -16.31
CA ASP A 477 -8.93 -6.57 -16.92
C ASP A 477 -7.60 -5.87 -17.23
N MET A 478 -6.67 -5.88 -16.25
CA MET A 478 -5.43 -5.12 -16.34
C MET A 478 -4.35 -5.78 -17.22
N ARG A 479 -4.42 -7.09 -17.48
CA ARG A 479 -3.52 -7.76 -18.44
C ARG A 479 -3.64 -7.16 -19.85
N ASN A 480 -4.81 -6.65 -20.20
CA ASN A 480 -5.08 -6.02 -21.51
C ASN A 480 -4.88 -4.49 -21.49
N CYS A 481 -4.48 -3.90 -20.37
CA CYS A 481 -4.28 -2.46 -20.25
C CYS A 481 -3.05 -1.98 -21.07
N PRO A 482 -3.20 -1.20 -22.15
CA PRO A 482 -2.10 -0.85 -23.05
C PRO A 482 -0.98 -0.04 -22.38
N PRO A 483 -1.26 0.93 -21.48
CA PRO A 483 -0.23 1.60 -20.69
C PRO A 483 0.63 0.64 -19.88
N LEU A 484 0.00 -0.31 -19.20
CA LEU A 484 0.71 -1.27 -18.36
C LEU A 484 1.57 -2.24 -19.20
N ARG A 485 1.01 -2.82 -20.27
CA ARG A 485 1.76 -3.69 -21.20
C ARG A 485 2.98 -2.97 -21.77
N ARG A 486 2.83 -1.71 -22.18
CA ARG A 486 3.93 -0.88 -22.67
C ARG A 486 5.01 -0.64 -21.62
N GLY A 487 4.59 -0.38 -20.38
CA GLY A 487 5.52 -0.21 -19.25
C GLY A 487 6.31 -1.48 -18.96
N LEU A 488 5.63 -2.63 -18.87
CA LEU A 488 6.24 -3.93 -18.64
C LEU A 488 7.22 -4.29 -19.76
N ALA A 489 6.84 -4.10 -21.04
CA ALA A 489 7.72 -4.35 -22.19
C ALA A 489 8.97 -3.48 -22.12
N ARG A 490 8.84 -2.17 -21.84
CA ARG A 490 9.99 -1.24 -21.72
C ARG A 490 10.85 -1.53 -20.48
N ALA A 491 10.29 -2.12 -19.44
CA ALA A 491 11.02 -2.62 -18.28
C ALA A 491 11.68 -4.00 -18.52
N GLY A 492 11.47 -4.61 -19.70
CA GLY A 492 12.08 -5.88 -20.08
C GLY A 492 11.45 -7.11 -19.43
N PHE A 493 10.18 -7.04 -19.05
CA PHE A 493 9.42 -8.21 -18.62
C PHE A 493 9.09 -9.12 -19.80
N THR A 494 9.20 -10.43 -19.57
CA THR A 494 8.87 -11.49 -20.52
C THR A 494 8.28 -12.69 -19.77
N GLY A 495 7.68 -13.63 -20.50
CA GLY A 495 7.12 -14.87 -19.97
C GLY A 495 5.64 -14.75 -19.60
N GLY A 496 5.09 -15.87 -19.14
CA GLY A 496 3.72 -15.96 -18.66
C GLY A 496 2.68 -15.44 -19.65
N TRP A 497 1.74 -14.65 -19.16
CA TRP A 497 0.65 -14.10 -19.96
C TRP A 497 1.11 -13.02 -20.97
N LEU A 498 2.30 -12.43 -20.80
CA LEU A 498 2.82 -11.45 -21.77
C LEU A 498 3.17 -12.08 -23.12
N ASP A 499 3.55 -13.37 -23.13
CA ASP A 499 3.95 -14.08 -24.35
C ASP A 499 2.77 -14.79 -25.03
N GLN A 500 1.58 -14.84 -24.42
CA GLN A 500 0.41 -15.56 -24.93
C GLN A 500 -0.35 -14.78 -26.02
N ASP A 501 -0.15 -13.47 -26.11
CA ASP A 501 -0.83 -12.55 -27.01
C ASP A 501 0.14 -11.84 -27.98
N ALA A 502 1.33 -12.40 -28.22
CA ALA A 502 2.35 -11.85 -29.12
C ALA A 502 2.23 -12.37 -30.57
#